data_565ec0c3a20dfd715e558761a44a9649
#
_entry.id   565ec0c3a20dfd715e558761a44a9649
#
_cell.length_a   1.000
_cell.length_b   1.000
_cell.length_c   1.000
_cell.angle_alpha   90.00
_cell.angle_beta   90.00
_cell.angle_gamma   90.00
#
_symmetry.space_group_name_H-M   'P 1'
#
loop_
_entity.id
_entity.type
_entity.pdbx_description
1 polymer ?
#
loop_
_entity_poly.entity_id
_entity_poly.type
_entity_poly.pdbx_seq_one_letter_code
_entity_poly.pdbx_strand_id
1 'polypeptide(L)'
;MKDIYTSSLDRVIVCRADPEIVVLEARLRMAQLGADLTALDDLISDDLLFTGPDGQLGSKVQDLEAYRSGTVKFIEHVPEELRIRRVSADVSISALRAQLTVDVAGSLSRGTYRYTRIWAREDDQAWRVVGGHVSLVNLSGDEA
;
A
#
# COMPACT_ATOMS: atom_id res chain seq x y z
N MET A 1 14.44 -18.40 -10.27
CA MET A 1 14.62 -17.13 -10.96
C MET A 1 13.31 -16.39 -11.06
N LYS A 2 13.33 -15.12 -10.85
CA LYS A 2 12.14 -14.32 -10.90
C LYS A 2 11.95 -13.68 -12.24
N ASP A 3 10.70 -13.63 -12.69
CA ASP A 3 10.38 -12.88 -13.88
C ASP A 3 10.19 -11.43 -13.49
N ILE A 4 10.90 -10.56 -14.16
CA ILE A 4 10.83 -9.14 -13.90
C ILE A 4 10.43 -8.46 -15.21
N TYR A 5 9.53 -7.51 -15.11
CA TYR A 5 9.16 -6.73 -16.28
C TYR A 5 8.89 -5.29 -15.85
N THR A 6 8.93 -4.41 -16.83
CA THR A 6 8.60 -3.01 -16.60
C THR A 6 7.18 -2.79 -17.06
N SER A 7 6.36 -2.25 -16.18
CA SER A 7 4.97 -1.96 -16.47
C SER A 7 4.86 -0.96 -17.61
N SER A 8 3.77 -1.02 -18.36
CA SER A 8 3.50 0.00 -19.38
C SER A 8 3.25 1.36 -18.75
N LEU A 9 3.02 1.41 -17.45
CA LEU A 9 2.92 2.67 -16.72
C LEU A 9 4.29 3.14 -16.32
N ASP A 10 5.26 2.74 -17.03
CA ASP A 10 6.51 3.19 -16.92
C ASP A 10 7.33 2.74 -15.94
N ARG A 11 8.17 2.97 -15.48
CA ARG A 11 9.24 2.81 -14.59
C ARG A 11 9.01 1.90 -13.41
N VAL A 12 7.83 1.27 -13.26
CA VAL A 12 7.53 0.34 -12.17
C VAL A 12 8.18 -1.00 -12.48
N ILE A 13 9.07 -1.43 -11.61
CA ILE A 13 9.70 -2.73 -11.74
C ILE A 13 8.92 -3.71 -10.90
N VAL A 14 8.32 -4.70 -11.56
CA VAL A 14 7.48 -5.68 -10.88
C VAL A 14 8.08 -7.06 -10.99
N CYS A 15 8.23 -7.71 -9.85
CA CYS A 15 8.63 -9.10 -9.80
C CYS A 15 7.35 -9.95 -9.96
N ARG A 16 7.26 -10.73 -11.02
CA ARG A 16 6.02 -11.38 -11.42
C ARG A 16 5.76 -12.71 -10.72
N ALA A 17 6.15 -12.81 -9.47
CA ALA A 17 5.92 -14.03 -8.73
C ALA A 17 4.45 -14.27 -8.42
N ASP A 18 3.63 -13.22 -8.48
CA ASP A 18 2.23 -13.31 -8.06
C ASP A 18 1.38 -12.28 -8.78
N PRO A 19 0.90 -12.60 -9.99
CA PRO A 19 0.09 -11.63 -10.76
C PRO A 19 -1.20 -11.23 -10.05
N GLU A 20 -1.77 -12.10 -9.26
CA GLU A 20 -3.00 -11.79 -8.52
C GLU A 20 -2.77 -10.65 -7.54
N ILE A 21 -1.67 -10.68 -6.83
CA ILE A 21 -1.36 -9.65 -5.84
C ILE A 21 -0.94 -8.35 -6.54
N VAL A 22 -0.34 -8.42 -7.72
CA VAL A 22 -0.03 -7.23 -8.51
C VAL A 22 -1.31 -6.43 -8.76
N VAL A 23 -2.38 -7.11 -9.14
CA VAL A 23 -3.67 -6.47 -9.39
C VAL A 23 -4.25 -5.88 -8.11
N LEU A 24 -4.14 -6.60 -7.01
CA LEU A 24 -4.67 -6.13 -5.73
C LEU A 24 -3.89 -4.92 -5.22
N GLU A 25 -2.59 -4.90 -5.41
CA GLU A 25 -1.77 -3.74 -5.04
C GLU A 25 -2.19 -2.51 -5.85
N ALA A 26 -2.49 -2.69 -7.13
CA ALA A 26 -2.96 -1.58 -7.97
C ALA A 26 -4.35 -1.10 -7.53
N ARG A 27 -5.24 -2.02 -7.18
CA ARG A 27 -6.56 -1.65 -6.67
C ARG A 27 -6.45 -0.85 -5.38
N LEU A 28 -5.58 -1.29 -4.48
CA LEU A 28 -5.39 -0.60 -3.21
C LEU A 28 -4.86 0.81 -3.43
N ARG A 29 -3.89 0.97 -4.33
CA ARG A 29 -3.36 2.29 -4.65
C ARG A 29 -4.44 3.23 -5.16
N MET A 30 -5.28 2.75 -6.08
CA MET A 30 -6.36 3.57 -6.61
C MET A 30 -7.37 3.92 -5.53
N ALA A 31 -7.65 3.00 -4.63
CA ALA A 31 -8.58 3.26 -3.53
C ALA A 31 -8.01 4.31 -2.57
N GLN A 32 -6.72 4.27 -2.32
CA GLN A 32 -6.07 5.27 -1.49
C GLN A 32 -6.12 6.65 -2.13
N LEU A 33 -5.81 6.74 -3.42
CA LEU A 33 -5.82 8.01 -4.15
C LEU A 33 -7.23 8.61 -4.21
N GLY A 34 -8.24 7.78 -4.34
CA GLY A 34 -9.61 8.26 -4.45
C GLY A 34 -10.38 8.30 -3.14
N ALA A 35 -9.74 7.92 -2.04
CA ALA A 35 -10.41 7.76 -0.75
C ALA A 35 -11.70 6.95 -0.91
N ASP A 36 -11.60 5.85 -1.66
CA ASP A 36 -12.73 4.99 -1.98
C ASP A 36 -12.97 4.05 -0.79
N LEU A 37 -13.87 4.46 0.10
CA LEU A 37 -14.11 3.72 1.34
C LEU A 37 -14.63 2.31 1.09
N THR A 38 -15.44 2.12 0.08
CA THR A 38 -15.98 0.80 -0.23
C THR A 38 -14.87 -0.15 -0.65
N ALA A 39 -13.98 0.32 -1.53
CA ALA A 39 -12.87 -0.50 -1.97
C ALA A 39 -11.87 -0.75 -0.84
N LEU A 40 -11.58 0.27 -0.02
CA LEU A 40 -10.70 0.11 1.12
C LEU A 40 -11.27 -0.88 2.13
N ASP A 41 -12.57 -0.81 2.37
CA ASP A 41 -13.24 -1.74 3.28
C ASP A 41 -13.08 -3.18 2.78
N ASP A 42 -13.16 -3.37 1.47
CA ASP A 42 -13.05 -4.70 0.87
C ASP A 42 -11.62 -5.23 0.87
N LEU A 43 -10.64 -4.35 0.77
CA LEU A 43 -9.23 -4.75 0.62
C LEU A 43 -8.48 -4.87 1.94
N ILE A 44 -9.02 -4.35 3.01
CA ILE A 44 -8.36 -4.32 4.32
C ILE A 44 -9.09 -5.25 5.29
N SER A 45 -8.34 -6.11 5.95
CA SER A 45 -8.91 -7.05 6.92
C SER A 45 -9.48 -6.31 8.12
N ASP A 46 -10.57 -6.82 8.66
CA ASP A 46 -11.14 -6.28 9.89
C ASP A 46 -10.15 -6.39 11.06
N ASP A 47 -9.23 -7.36 10.98
CA ASP A 47 -8.24 -7.59 12.03
C ASP A 47 -6.88 -7.04 11.65
N LEU A 48 -6.84 -6.01 10.83
CA LEU A 48 -5.59 -5.41 10.39
C LEU A 48 -4.67 -5.04 11.55
N LEU A 49 -3.40 -5.41 11.44
CA LEU A 49 -2.36 -4.94 12.33
C LEU A 49 -1.30 -4.25 11.49
N PHE A 50 -1.25 -2.94 11.54
CA PHE A 50 -0.38 -2.16 10.67
C PHE A 50 0.43 -1.16 11.48
N THR A 51 1.68 -0.96 11.08
CA THR A 51 2.56 0.03 11.71
C THR A 51 2.79 1.18 10.74
N GLY A 52 2.51 2.37 11.19
CA GLY A 52 2.73 3.58 10.41
C GLY A 52 4.18 4.05 10.45
N PRO A 53 4.50 5.09 9.68
CA PRO A 53 5.88 5.58 9.59
C PRO A 53 6.40 6.18 10.88
N ASP A 54 5.51 6.55 11.80
CA ASP A 54 5.90 7.06 13.11
C ASP A 54 6.01 5.95 14.15
N GLY A 55 5.85 4.68 13.75
CA GLY A 55 5.93 3.54 14.66
C GLY A 55 4.64 3.23 15.39
N GLN A 56 3.58 3.98 15.15
CA GLN A 56 2.30 3.73 15.82
C GLN A 56 1.52 2.65 15.13
N LEU A 57 0.83 1.84 15.93
CA LEU A 57 -0.05 0.82 15.39
C LEU A 57 -1.37 1.44 14.96
N GLY A 58 -1.90 0.95 13.85
CA GLY A 58 -3.18 1.39 13.33
C GLY A 58 -4.09 0.22 13.05
N SER A 59 -5.38 0.45 13.17
CA SER A 59 -6.42 -0.53 12.87
C SER A 59 -7.16 -0.13 11.60
N LYS A 60 -7.96 -1.04 11.08
CA LYS A 60 -8.81 -0.73 9.94
C LYS A 60 -9.76 0.42 10.23
N VAL A 61 -10.37 0.42 11.41
CA VAL A 61 -11.32 1.47 11.78
C VAL A 61 -10.65 2.84 11.75
N GLN A 62 -9.44 2.92 12.33
CA GLN A 62 -8.70 4.18 12.34
C GLN A 62 -8.29 4.59 10.93
N ASP A 63 -7.89 3.63 10.12
CA ASP A 63 -7.44 3.91 8.76
C ASP A 63 -8.60 4.44 7.91
N LEU A 64 -9.75 3.77 7.94
CA LEU A 64 -10.91 4.21 7.18
C LEU A 64 -11.42 5.57 7.67
N GLU A 65 -11.38 5.80 8.97
CA GLU A 65 -11.81 7.08 9.52
C GLU A 65 -10.92 8.22 9.04
N ALA A 66 -9.61 7.98 8.93
CA ALA A 66 -8.69 8.99 8.45
C ALA A 66 -9.02 9.42 7.01
N TYR A 67 -9.39 8.46 6.15
CA TYR A 67 -9.81 8.79 4.79
C TYR A 67 -11.16 9.48 4.79
N ARG A 68 -12.11 8.97 5.57
CA ARG A 68 -13.46 9.50 5.57
C ARG A 68 -13.51 10.94 6.05
N SER A 69 -12.75 11.27 7.07
CA SER A 69 -12.73 12.61 7.64
C SER A 69 -11.90 13.60 6.82
N GLY A 70 -11.12 13.07 5.87
CA GLY A 70 -10.20 13.92 5.11
C GLY A 70 -8.92 14.25 5.87
N THR A 71 -8.68 13.63 7.03
CA THR A 71 -7.45 13.84 7.77
C THR A 71 -6.25 13.38 6.94
N VAL A 72 -6.42 12.30 6.19
CA VAL A 72 -5.38 11.79 5.29
C VAL A 72 -5.90 11.87 3.86
N LYS A 73 -5.12 12.50 2.99
CA LYS A 73 -5.42 12.55 1.55
C LYS A 73 -4.15 12.23 0.79
N PHE A 74 -4.23 11.21 -0.04
CA PHE A 74 -3.12 10.90 -0.96
C PHE A 74 -3.29 11.77 -2.19
N ILE A 75 -2.30 12.64 -2.41
CA ILE A 75 -2.30 13.53 -3.58
C ILE A 75 -1.61 12.85 -4.74
N GLU A 76 -0.49 12.17 -4.45
CA GLU A 76 0.25 11.40 -5.43
C GLU A 76 0.67 10.08 -4.83
N HIS A 77 0.66 9.06 -5.65
CA HIS A 77 1.11 7.73 -5.26
C HIS A 77 1.68 7.08 -6.51
N VAL A 78 3.00 7.18 -6.68
CA VAL A 78 3.66 6.70 -7.88
C VAL A 78 4.56 5.53 -7.52
N PRO A 79 4.17 4.30 -7.87
CA PRO A 79 4.97 3.13 -7.55
C PRO A 79 6.25 3.13 -8.37
N GLU A 80 7.35 2.74 -7.74
CA GLU A 80 8.66 2.63 -8.38
C GLU A 80 9.13 1.20 -8.46
N GLU A 81 8.84 0.39 -7.45
CA GLU A 81 9.29 -0.97 -7.38
C GLU A 81 8.27 -1.77 -6.58
N LEU A 82 7.89 -2.91 -7.10
CA LEU A 82 7.01 -3.82 -6.38
C LEU A 82 7.60 -5.22 -6.44
N ARG A 83 7.88 -5.80 -5.28
CA ARG A 83 8.35 -7.17 -5.16
C ARG A 83 7.33 -7.97 -4.39
N ILE A 84 7.03 -9.16 -4.88
CA ILE A 84 6.01 -10.00 -4.27
C ILE A 84 6.58 -11.39 -4.07
N ARG A 85 6.28 -11.97 -2.91
CA ARG A 85 6.62 -13.35 -2.63
C ARG A 85 5.38 -14.09 -2.15
N ARG A 86 4.97 -15.09 -2.90
CA ARG A 86 3.89 -15.97 -2.47
C ARG A 86 4.47 -16.92 -1.42
N VAL A 87 3.89 -16.91 -0.23
CA VAL A 87 4.35 -17.74 0.88
C VAL A 87 3.63 -19.07 0.87
N SER A 88 2.33 -19.05 0.62
CA SER A 88 1.50 -20.25 0.56
C SER A 88 0.34 -19.98 -0.39
N ALA A 89 -0.57 -20.92 -0.48
CA ALA A 89 -1.76 -20.74 -1.31
C ALA A 89 -2.58 -19.53 -0.85
N ASP A 90 -2.50 -19.20 0.44
CA ASP A 90 -3.37 -18.19 1.04
C ASP A 90 -2.63 -16.99 1.62
N VAL A 91 -1.33 -16.89 1.44
CA VAL A 91 -0.55 -15.78 2.03
C VAL A 91 0.51 -15.31 1.03
N SER A 92 0.60 -14.01 0.88
CA SER A 92 1.63 -13.39 0.04
C SER A 92 2.16 -12.14 0.73
N ILE A 93 3.41 -11.82 0.48
CA ILE A 93 4.04 -10.61 1.02
C ILE A 93 4.40 -9.73 -0.15
N SER A 94 4.07 -8.44 -0.05
CA SER A 94 4.49 -7.46 -1.04
C SER A 94 5.38 -6.41 -0.39
N ALA A 95 6.35 -5.93 -1.15
CA ALA A 95 7.21 -4.84 -0.74
C ALA A 95 7.16 -3.81 -1.87
N LEU A 96 6.63 -2.64 -1.56
CA LEU A 96 6.40 -1.57 -2.53
C LEU A 96 7.23 -0.37 -2.17
N ARG A 97 7.97 0.17 -3.12
CA ARG A 97 8.58 1.49 -2.97
C ARG A 97 7.81 2.45 -3.85
N ALA A 98 7.41 3.57 -3.29
CA ALA A 98 6.59 4.54 -4.01
C ALA A 98 6.93 5.96 -3.61
N GLN A 99 6.77 6.88 -4.56
CA GLN A 99 6.79 8.31 -4.27
C GLN A 99 5.41 8.71 -3.84
N LEU A 100 5.30 9.29 -2.67
CA LEU A 100 4.03 9.74 -2.14
C LEU A 100 4.03 11.24 -1.89
N THR A 101 2.91 11.86 -2.15
CA THR A 101 2.60 13.18 -1.63
C THR A 101 1.31 13.00 -0.86
N VAL A 102 1.34 13.26 0.43
CA VAL A 102 0.22 13.01 1.33
C VAL A 102 -0.05 14.27 2.13
N ASP A 103 -1.32 14.60 2.23
CA ASP A 103 -1.78 15.67 3.10
C ASP A 103 -2.31 15.02 4.36
N VAL A 104 -1.67 15.31 5.50
CA VAL A 104 -2.12 14.81 6.79
C VAL A 104 -2.53 16.01 7.62
N ALA A 105 -3.84 16.15 7.85
CA ALA A 105 -4.40 17.24 8.64
C ALA A 105 -3.94 18.62 8.16
N GLY A 106 -3.81 18.80 6.85
CA GLY A 106 -3.41 20.06 6.25
C GLY A 106 -1.92 20.22 6.05
N SER A 107 -1.12 19.26 6.48
CA SER A 107 0.32 19.32 6.34
C SER A 107 0.77 18.40 5.23
N LEU A 108 1.39 18.96 4.20
CA LEU A 108 1.86 18.17 3.06
C LEU A 108 3.21 17.53 3.35
N SER A 109 3.34 16.29 2.97
CA SER A 109 4.58 15.55 3.08
C SER A 109 4.84 14.87 1.75
N ARG A 110 6.06 14.96 1.25
CA ARG A 110 6.45 14.36 -0.01
C ARG A 110 7.73 13.56 0.19
N GLY A 111 7.74 12.35 -0.28
CA GLY A 111 8.93 11.54 -0.16
C GLY A 111 8.78 10.16 -0.74
N THR A 112 9.83 9.38 -0.57
CA THR A 112 9.86 7.98 -0.98
C THR A 112 9.55 7.12 0.24
N TYR A 113 8.62 6.20 0.08
CA TYR A 113 8.19 5.33 1.16
C TYR A 113 8.31 3.87 0.76
N ARG A 114 8.52 3.03 1.74
CA ARG A 114 8.56 1.58 1.56
C ARG A 114 7.44 0.97 2.38
N TYR A 115 6.54 0.25 1.68
CA TYR A 115 5.51 -0.54 2.34
C TYR A 115 5.89 -2.01 2.31
N THR A 116 5.67 -2.68 3.42
CA THR A 116 5.63 -4.13 3.43
C THR A 116 4.22 -4.51 3.83
N ARG A 117 3.54 -5.28 3.01
CA ARG A 117 2.17 -5.72 3.29
C ARG A 117 2.09 -7.23 3.29
N ILE A 118 1.27 -7.74 4.18
CA ILE A 118 0.94 -9.15 4.20
C ILE A 118 -0.49 -9.27 3.71
N TRP A 119 -0.65 -9.96 2.60
CA TRP A 119 -1.94 -10.27 2.01
C TRP A 119 -2.31 -11.69 2.40
N ALA A 120 -3.54 -11.90 2.83
CA ALA A 120 -4.02 -13.23 3.16
C ALA A 120 -5.39 -13.43 2.56
N ARG A 121 -5.65 -14.66 2.09
CA ARG A 121 -6.98 -15.04 1.66
C ARG A 121 -7.73 -15.47 2.91
N GLU A 122 -8.81 -14.75 3.21
CA GLU A 122 -9.56 -14.99 4.43
C GLU A 122 -10.68 -16.02 4.21
N ASP A 123 -11.47 -16.27 5.24
CA ASP A 123 -12.45 -17.36 5.20
C ASP A 123 -13.48 -17.21 4.08
N ASP A 124 -13.78 -15.99 3.66
CA ASP A 124 -14.69 -15.73 2.56
C ASP A 124 -14.01 -15.83 1.21
N GLN A 125 -12.76 -16.31 1.17
CA GLN A 125 -11.95 -16.49 -0.02
C GLN A 125 -11.47 -15.17 -0.65
N ALA A 126 -11.68 -14.05 0.00
CA ALA A 126 -11.20 -12.77 -0.48
C ALA A 126 -9.83 -12.46 0.08
N TRP A 127 -8.97 -11.89 -0.76
CA TRP A 127 -7.64 -11.46 -0.34
C TRP A 127 -7.74 -10.11 0.33
N ARG A 128 -7.12 -9.97 1.51
CA ARG A 128 -7.07 -8.71 2.24
C ARG A 128 -5.71 -8.48 2.84
N VAL A 129 -5.37 -7.21 3.03
CA VAL A 129 -4.18 -6.85 3.79
C VAL A 129 -4.47 -7.13 5.25
N VAL A 130 -3.70 -8.02 5.86
CA VAL A 130 -3.89 -8.39 7.26
C VAL A 130 -2.84 -7.73 8.16
N GLY A 131 -1.76 -7.22 7.59
CA GLY A 131 -0.72 -6.57 8.38
C GLY A 131 0.29 -5.91 7.50
N GLY A 132 1.19 -5.16 8.12
CA GLY A 132 2.26 -4.53 7.39
C GLY A 132 2.86 -3.34 8.10
N HIS A 133 3.69 -2.63 7.37
CA HIS A 133 4.45 -1.51 7.89
C HIS A 133 4.78 -0.58 6.73
N VAL A 134 4.75 0.71 6.97
CA VAL A 134 5.24 1.69 6.01
C VAL A 134 6.34 2.51 6.68
N SER A 135 7.44 2.73 5.95
CA SER A 135 8.56 3.50 6.43
C SER A 135 8.90 4.60 5.45
N LEU A 136 9.34 5.72 5.97
CA LEU A 136 9.91 6.77 5.15
C LEU A 136 11.32 6.35 4.78
N VAL A 137 11.61 6.35 3.48
CA VAL A 137 12.96 6.07 2.99
C VAL A 137 13.73 7.37 2.85
N ASN A 138 13.08 8.38 2.27
CA ASN A 138 13.74 9.63 1.99
C ASN A 138 12.70 10.72 1.74
N LEU A 139 12.87 11.88 2.37
CA LEU A 139 12.08 13.04 2.03
C LEU A 139 12.63 13.65 0.77
N SER A 140 11.75 14.21 -0.05
CA SER A 140 12.17 14.83 -1.30
C SER A 140 11.76 16.29 -1.32
N GLY A 141 12.14 16.93 -2.35
CA GLY A 141 11.70 18.28 -2.59
C GLY A 141 12.73 19.27 -2.17
N ASP A 142 12.52 19.80 -1.02
CA ASP A 142 13.26 20.96 -0.66
C ASP A 142 14.58 20.69 -0.06
N GLU A 143 14.95 19.50 0.11
CA GLU A 143 16.21 19.31 0.69
C GLU A 143 17.24 19.67 -0.29
N ALA A 144 16.92 19.83 -1.37
CA ALA A 144 17.81 20.31 -2.41
C ALA A 144 19.16 19.87 -2.31
#